data_f6f5ed7da8c6b2a4edb104193723cb34
#
_entry.id   f6f5ed7da8c6b2a4edb104193723cb34
#
_cell.length_a   1.000
_cell.length_b   1.000
_cell.length_c   1.000
_cell.angle_alpha   90.00
_cell.angle_beta   90.00
_cell.angle_gamma   90.00
#
_symmetry.space_group_name_H-M   'P 1'
#
loop_
_entity.id
_entity.type
_entity.pdbx_description
1 polymer ?
#
loop_
_entity_poly.entity_id
_entity_poly.type
_entity_poly.pdbx_seq_one_letter_code
_entity_poly.pdbx_strand_id
1 'polypeptide(L)'
;MKLDIKGILLLAAIAVALAFFWLAPSDGLQAAPKAKMTTIDGEPIDLTELRGKPYMVVFWATDCPGCVKEIPHLRSLYNDLGKQGFRIIAVAMPHDEIPLIKTMREEKAMNYDIVFDEDGTLAKAFGGVKVTPTSFLISPEGKIALQKMGELDMDQVTQMLRDML
;
A
#
# COMPACT_ATOMS: atom_id res chain seq x y z
N MET A 1 -13.65 12.43 53.74
CA MET A 1 -12.94 13.35 52.87
C MET A 1 -13.94 13.98 51.95
N LYS A 2 -14.25 15.29 52.11
CA LYS A 2 -15.15 16.03 51.20
C LYS A 2 -14.30 16.39 49.99
N LEU A 3 -14.57 15.75 48.85
CA LEU A 3 -13.95 16.20 47.59
C LEU A 3 -14.44 17.62 47.33
N ASP A 4 -13.51 18.56 47.29
CA ASP A 4 -13.80 19.94 46.93
C ASP A 4 -14.28 19.99 45.48
N ILE A 5 -15.27 20.82 45.18
CA ILE A 5 -15.85 20.94 43.82
C ILE A 5 -14.76 21.25 42.77
N LYS A 6 -13.69 21.92 43.18
CA LYS A 6 -12.49 22.15 42.36
C LYS A 6 -11.74 20.87 42.00
N GLY A 7 -11.67 19.89 42.95
CA GLY A 7 -11.03 18.58 42.68
C GLY A 7 -11.88 17.75 41.72
N ILE A 8 -13.20 17.79 41.82
CA ILE A 8 -14.11 17.08 40.90
C ILE A 8 -14.01 17.67 39.49
N LEU A 9 -13.94 18.99 39.36
CA LEU A 9 -13.77 19.66 38.06
C LEU A 9 -12.40 19.34 37.41
N LEU A 10 -11.35 19.27 38.21
CA LEU A 10 -10.01 18.90 37.72
C LEU A 10 -10.00 17.46 37.23
N LEU A 11 -10.56 16.51 37.98
CA LEU A 11 -10.64 15.11 37.54
C LEU A 11 -11.51 14.94 36.29
N ALA A 12 -12.60 15.65 36.18
CA ALA A 12 -13.43 15.66 34.98
C ALA A 12 -12.68 16.22 33.76
N ALA A 13 -11.91 17.29 33.92
CA ALA A 13 -11.10 17.86 32.86
C ALA A 13 -10.00 16.90 32.40
N ILE A 14 -9.33 16.21 33.33
CA ILE A 14 -8.32 15.19 33.02
C ILE A 14 -8.97 13.99 32.29
N ALA A 15 -10.12 13.52 32.75
CA ALA A 15 -10.85 12.41 32.10
C ALA A 15 -11.30 12.78 30.68
N VAL A 16 -11.75 14.01 30.44
CA VAL A 16 -12.09 14.51 29.11
C VAL A 16 -10.86 14.63 28.22
N ALA A 17 -9.74 15.12 28.74
CA ALA A 17 -8.49 15.22 28.01
C ALA A 17 -7.93 13.83 27.60
N LEU A 18 -7.99 12.87 28.52
CA LEU A 18 -7.60 11.49 28.25
C LEU A 18 -8.54 10.84 27.24
N ALA A 19 -9.85 11.04 27.36
CA ALA A 19 -10.83 10.53 26.40
C ALA A 19 -10.60 11.16 25.01
N PHE A 20 -10.32 12.45 24.95
CA PHE A 20 -9.98 13.13 23.69
C PHE A 20 -8.69 12.58 23.07
N PHE A 21 -7.67 12.30 23.87
CA PHE A 21 -6.42 11.69 23.40
C PHE A 21 -6.63 10.26 22.90
N TRP A 22 -7.50 9.49 23.53
CA TRP A 22 -7.84 8.11 23.12
C TRP A 22 -8.80 8.04 21.92
N LEU A 23 -9.65 9.04 21.74
CA LEU A 23 -10.63 9.14 20.66
C LEU A 23 -10.16 10.03 19.50
N ALA A 24 -9.00 10.71 19.64
CA ALA A 24 -8.42 11.48 18.55
C ALA A 24 -8.15 10.53 17.36
N PRO A 25 -8.68 10.85 16.16
CA PRO A 25 -8.39 10.04 14.99
C PRO A 25 -6.87 10.05 14.78
N SER A 26 -6.26 8.87 14.87
CA SER A 26 -4.85 8.69 14.54
C SER A 26 -4.65 9.10 13.07
N ASP A 27 -3.86 10.15 12.85
CA ASP A 27 -3.28 10.55 11.57
C ASP A 27 -4.21 10.37 10.36
N GLY A 28 -4.95 11.28 9.91
CA GLY A 28 -5.87 11.34 8.75
C GLY A 28 -5.62 10.43 7.53
N LEU A 29 -4.72 9.44 7.63
CA LEU A 29 -4.40 8.46 6.60
C LEU A 29 -5.42 7.33 6.61
N GLN A 30 -5.97 7.04 5.43
CA GLN A 30 -6.90 5.94 5.21
C GLN A 30 -6.20 4.59 5.43
N ALA A 31 -6.88 3.64 6.10
CA ALA A 31 -6.39 2.27 6.22
C ALA A 31 -6.36 1.57 4.85
N ALA A 32 -5.31 0.81 4.58
CA ALA A 32 -5.25 -0.05 3.41
C ALA A 32 -6.35 -1.12 3.48
N PRO A 33 -6.92 -1.52 2.34
CA PRO A 33 -7.95 -2.56 2.30
C PRO A 33 -7.42 -3.89 2.84
N LYS A 34 -8.31 -4.62 3.53
CA LYS A 34 -8.04 -6.01 3.94
C LYS A 34 -8.35 -6.92 2.75
N ALA A 35 -7.35 -7.27 1.98
CA ALA A 35 -7.50 -8.10 0.79
C ALA A 35 -6.58 -9.30 0.85
N LYS A 36 -7.08 -10.42 0.30
CA LYS A 36 -6.30 -11.62 0.03
C LYS A 36 -6.23 -11.80 -1.47
N MET A 37 -5.10 -12.25 -1.96
CA MET A 37 -4.84 -12.44 -3.38
C MET A 37 -3.87 -13.57 -3.60
N THR A 38 -3.74 -14.02 -4.84
CA THR A 38 -2.79 -15.08 -5.21
C THR A 38 -1.93 -14.54 -6.35
N THR A 39 -0.63 -14.74 -6.26
CA THR A 39 0.29 -14.39 -7.35
C THR A 39 0.07 -15.26 -8.57
N ILE A 40 0.56 -14.83 -9.73
CA ILE A 40 0.51 -15.65 -10.96
C ILE A 40 1.34 -16.94 -10.85
N ASP A 41 2.13 -17.10 -9.79
CA ASP A 41 2.92 -18.29 -9.47
C ASP A 41 2.20 -19.20 -8.44
N GLY A 42 1.01 -18.79 -7.95
CA GLY A 42 0.21 -19.55 -6.99
C GLY A 42 0.47 -19.24 -5.52
N GLU A 43 1.34 -18.27 -5.20
CA GLU A 43 1.66 -17.90 -3.82
C GLU A 43 0.55 -17.02 -3.22
N PRO A 44 0.00 -17.36 -2.05
CA PRO A 44 -1.02 -16.54 -1.40
C PRO A 44 -0.39 -15.31 -0.74
N ILE A 45 -1.08 -14.17 -0.82
CA ILE A 45 -0.74 -12.93 -0.14
C ILE A 45 -1.97 -12.45 0.65
N ASP A 46 -1.80 -12.20 1.93
CA ASP A 46 -2.77 -11.50 2.78
C ASP A 46 -2.17 -10.15 3.19
N LEU A 47 -2.79 -9.04 2.74
CA LEU A 47 -2.31 -7.69 3.05
C LEU A 47 -2.31 -7.39 4.55
N THR A 48 -3.12 -8.09 5.33
CA THR A 48 -3.16 -7.91 6.80
C THR A 48 -1.94 -8.49 7.49
N GLU A 49 -1.25 -9.45 6.85
CA GLU A 49 -0.03 -10.09 7.38
C GLU A 49 1.24 -9.30 7.03
N LEU A 50 1.15 -8.32 6.11
CA LEU A 50 2.29 -7.48 5.74
C LEU A 50 2.58 -6.33 6.72
N ARG A 51 1.78 -6.21 7.78
CA ARG A 51 2.01 -5.19 8.82
C ARG A 51 3.40 -5.32 9.46
N GLY A 52 3.97 -4.19 9.87
CA GLY A 52 5.31 -4.11 10.45
C GLY A 52 6.41 -3.79 9.43
N LYS A 53 6.09 -3.85 8.13
CA LYS A 53 6.95 -3.42 7.03
C LYS A 53 6.15 -2.65 5.99
N PRO A 54 6.75 -1.64 5.32
CA PRO A 54 6.07 -0.95 4.23
C PRO A 54 5.93 -1.88 3.03
N TYR A 55 4.86 -1.68 2.25
CA TYR A 55 4.69 -2.35 0.97
C TYR A 55 4.00 -1.43 -0.04
N MET A 56 4.15 -1.75 -1.31
CA MET A 56 3.55 -1.00 -2.41
C MET A 56 2.61 -1.91 -3.21
N VAL A 57 1.44 -1.39 -3.56
CA VAL A 57 0.51 -2.02 -4.51
C VAL A 57 0.46 -1.12 -5.75
N VAL A 58 0.77 -1.69 -6.92
CA VAL A 58 0.82 -0.98 -8.20
C VAL A 58 -0.18 -1.62 -9.16
N PHE A 59 -1.23 -0.91 -9.51
CA PHE A 59 -2.15 -1.33 -10.57
C PHE A 59 -1.58 -0.97 -11.92
N TRP A 60 -1.46 -1.95 -12.81
CA TRP A 60 -0.81 -1.83 -14.10
C TRP A 60 -1.48 -2.68 -15.19
N ALA A 61 -1.06 -2.52 -16.43
CA ALA A 61 -1.47 -3.38 -17.54
C ALA A 61 -0.34 -3.51 -18.55
N THR A 62 -0.33 -4.58 -19.34
CA THR A 62 0.69 -4.84 -20.36
C THR A 62 0.61 -3.84 -21.52
N ASP A 63 -0.57 -3.31 -21.81
CA ASP A 63 -0.83 -2.29 -22.84
C ASP A 63 -0.69 -0.84 -22.34
N CYS A 64 -0.19 -0.63 -21.11
CA CYS A 64 -0.02 0.69 -20.50
C CYS A 64 1.42 1.20 -20.67
N PRO A 65 1.72 2.16 -21.57
CA PRO A 65 3.09 2.62 -21.82
C PRO A 65 3.78 3.22 -20.59
N GLY A 66 3.05 3.99 -19.76
CA GLY A 66 3.57 4.57 -18.52
C GLY A 66 3.96 3.48 -17.52
N CYS A 67 3.16 2.40 -17.42
CA CYS A 67 3.45 1.26 -16.57
C CYS A 67 4.74 0.56 -17.00
N VAL A 68 4.88 0.28 -18.30
CA VAL A 68 6.08 -0.37 -18.87
C VAL A 68 7.34 0.45 -18.63
N LYS A 69 7.24 1.77 -18.75
CA LYS A 69 8.34 2.71 -18.47
C LYS A 69 8.77 2.69 -16.98
N GLU A 70 7.84 2.44 -16.07
CA GLU A 70 8.10 2.44 -14.62
C GLU A 70 8.73 1.12 -14.12
N ILE A 71 8.55 -0.01 -14.83
CA ILE A 71 9.07 -1.33 -14.42
C ILE A 71 10.55 -1.33 -14.03
N PRO A 72 11.49 -0.74 -14.80
CA PRO A 72 12.91 -0.72 -14.42
C PRO A 72 13.16 -0.03 -13.08
N HIS A 73 12.42 1.04 -12.78
CA HIS A 73 12.54 1.79 -11.54
C HIS A 73 12.01 0.99 -10.34
N LEU A 74 10.84 0.36 -10.48
CA LEU A 74 10.27 -0.51 -9.46
C LEU A 74 11.18 -1.71 -9.17
N ARG A 75 11.77 -2.30 -10.22
CA ARG A 75 12.73 -3.39 -10.08
C ARG A 75 13.99 -2.97 -9.31
N SER A 76 14.55 -1.79 -9.63
CA SER A 76 15.70 -1.25 -8.89
C SER A 76 15.34 -1.01 -7.43
N LEU A 77 14.21 -0.37 -7.16
CA LEU A 77 13.72 -0.10 -5.82
C LEU A 77 13.56 -1.39 -5.00
N TYR A 78 13.01 -2.45 -5.61
CA TYR A 78 12.86 -3.75 -4.97
C TYR A 78 14.20 -4.44 -4.71
N ASN A 79 15.17 -4.34 -5.63
CA ASN A 79 16.53 -4.85 -5.42
C ASN A 79 17.22 -4.19 -4.22
N ASP A 80 17.00 -2.88 -4.06
CA ASP A 80 17.66 -2.09 -3.02
C ASP A 80 17.03 -2.30 -1.62
N LEU A 81 15.70 -2.40 -1.56
CA LEU A 81 14.96 -2.37 -0.30
C LEU A 81 14.26 -3.68 0.06
N GLY A 82 14.09 -4.62 -0.88
CA GLY A 82 13.38 -5.88 -0.64
C GLY A 82 14.01 -6.73 0.47
N LYS A 83 15.35 -6.74 0.58
CA LYS A 83 16.07 -7.44 1.66
C LYS A 83 15.80 -6.85 3.05
N GLN A 84 15.32 -5.62 3.13
CA GLN A 84 14.93 -4.94 4.37
C GLN A 84 13.47 -5.22 4.76
N GLY A 85 12.75 -6.00 3.91
CA GLY A 85 11.36 -6.40 4.12
C GLY A 85 10.33 -5.59 3.34
N PHE A 86 10.76 -4.65 2.47
CA PHE A 86 9.86 -3.98 1.54
C PHE A 86 9.34 -4.95 0.48
N ARG A 87 8.04 -4.87 0.15
CA ARG A 87 7.42 -5.67 -0.92
C ARG A 87 6.75 -4.79 -1.96
N ILE A 88 6.79 -5.23 -3.22
CA ILE A 88 6.01 -4.66 -4.32
C ILE A 88 5.05 -5.73 -4.81
N ILE A 89 3.76 -5.38 -4.92
CA ILE A 89 2.69 -6.22 -5.44
C ILE A 89 2.13 -5.51 -6.66
N ALA A 90 2.47 -5.99 -7.85
CA ALA A 90 1.98 -5.46 -9.11
C ALA A 90 0.68 -6.19 -9.48
N VAL A 91 -0.44 -5.46 -9.47
CA VAL A 91 -1.78 -5.99 -9.74
C VAL A 91 -2.14 -5.66 -11.20
N ALA A 92 -2.15 -6.68 -12.05
CA ALA A 92 -2.58 -6.54 -13.45
C ALA A 92 -4.11 -6.37 -13.52
N MET A 93 -4.56 -5.44 -14.35
CA MET A 93 -5.97 -5.08 -14.49
C MET A 93 -6.79 -6.17 -15.20
N PRO A 94 -8.13 -6.21 -14.98
CA PRO A 94 -9.02 -7.26 -15.52
C PRO A 94 -9.04 -7.43 -17.04
N HIS A 95 -8.65 -6.39 -17.79
CA HIS A 95 -8.59 -6.46 -19.26
C HIS A 95 -7.30 -7.07 -19.80
N ASP A 96 -6.37 -7.43 -18.91
CA ASP A 96 -5.11 -8.08 -19.27
C ASP A 96 -5.28 -9.60 -19.38
N GLU A 97 -4.26 -10.30 -19.85
CA GLU A 97 -4.24 -11.75 -20.02
C GLU A 97 -3.01 -12.38 -19.37
N ILE A 98 -3.19 -13.49 -18.64
CA ILE A 98 -2.08 -14.18 -17.95
C ILE A 98 -0.88 -14.49 -18.89
N PRO A 99 -1.04 -14.96 -20.14
CA PRO A 99 0.09 -15.18 -21.03
C PRO A 99 0.89 -13.90 -21.32
N LEU A 100 0.21 -12.77 -21.53
CA LEU A 100 0.85 -11.47 -21.78
C LEU A 100 1.57 -10.97 -20.52
N ILE A 101 0.95 -11.11 -19.35
CA ILE A 101 1.55 -10.76 -18.05
C ILE A 101 2.84 -11.55 -17.84
N LYS A 102 2.82 -12.87 -18.07
CA LYS A 102 4.00 -13.74 -17.92
C LYS A 102 5.11 -13.37 -18.91
N THR A 103 4.77 -13.13 -20.17
CA THR A 103 5.73 -12.66 -21.18
C THR A 103 6.37 -11.35 -20.76
N MET A 104 5.57 -10.35 -20.35
CA MET A 104 6.08 -9.06 -19.90
C MET A 104 6.98 -9.20 -18.67
N ARG A 105 6.62 -10.07 -17.70
CA ARG A 105 7.46 -10.36 -16.53
C ARG A 105 8.84 -10.84 -16.94
N GLU A 106 8.91 -11.78 -17.87
CA GLU A 106 10.17 -12.35 -18.35
C GLU A 106 11.00 -11.33 -19.13
N GLU A 107 10.40 -10.66 -20.11
CA GLU A 107 11.07 -9.66 -20.95
C GLU A 107 11.60 -8.46 -20.17
N LYS A 108 10.88 -8.03 -19.16
CA LYS A 108 11.26 -6.89 -18.32
C LYS A 108 11.97 -7.29 -17.03
N ALA A 109 12.18 -8.60 -16.81
CA ALA A 109 12.79 -9.16 -15.60
C ALA A 109 12.16 -8.60 -14.32
N MET A 110 10.81 -8.58 -14.25
CA MET A 110 10.07 -8.15 -13.07
C MET A 110 10.31 -9.16 -11.94
N ASN A 111 10.92 -8.72 -10.85
CA ASN A 111 11.43 -9.56 -9.76
C ASN A 111 10.64 -9.40 -8.46
N TYR A 112 9.46 -8.88 -8.54
CA TYR A 112 8.51 -8.66 -7.45
C TYR A 112 7.20 -9.42 -7.71
N ASP A 113 6.30 -9.42 -6.72
CA ASP A 113 5.06 -10.17 -6.78
C ASP A 113 4.13 -9.62 -7.87
N ILE A 114 3.57 -10.50 -8.68
CA ILE A 114 2.57 -10.14 -9.70
C ILE A 114 1.28 -10.91 -9.43
N VAL A 115 0.18 -10.18 -9.43
CA VAL A 115 -1.18 -10.68 -9.22
C VAL A 115 -2.03 -10.30 -10.42
N PHE A 116 -2.97 -11.14 -10.81
CA PHE A 116 -3.97 -10.84 -11.82
C PHE A 116 -5.33 -10.62 -11.16
N ASP A 117 -5.89 -9.43 -11.32
CA ASP A 117 -7.20 -9.04 -10.76
C ASP A 117 -8.31 -9.33 -11.77
N GLU A 118 -8.52 -10.63 -12.09
CA GLU A 118 -9.41 -11.11 -13.14
C GLU A 118 -10.83 -10.53 -13.04
N ASP A 119 -11.36 -10.40 -11.85
CA ASP A 119 -12.72 -9.93 -11.57
C ASP A 119 -12.82 -8.47 -11.12
N GLY A 120 -11.68 -7.76 -11.01
CA GLY A 120 -11.62 -6.35 -10.58
C GLY A 120 -11.93 -6.12 -9.11
N THR A 121 -11.92 -7.17 -8.29
CA THR A 121 -12.22 -7.04 -6.85
C THR A 121 -11.15 -6.28 -6.10
N LEU A 122 -9.86 -6.45 -6.46
CA LEU A 122 -8.77 -5.70 -5.86
C LEU A 122 -8.82 -4.22 -6.25
N ALA A 123 -9.00 -3.92 -7.53
CA ALA A 123 -9.18 -2.55 -8.01
C ALA A 123 -10.34 -1.85 -7.30
N LYS A 124 -11.47 -2.56 -7.09
CA LYS A 124 -12.61 -2.05 -6.34
C LYS A 124 -12.28 -1.82 -4.86
N ALA A 125 -11.56 -2.74 -4.22
CA ALA A 125 -11.15 -2.63 -2.81
C ALA A 125 -10.24 -1.41 -2.58
N PHE A 126 -9.38 -1.07 -3.54
CA PHE A 126 -8.51 0.10 -3.52
C PHE A 126 -9.20 1.40 -4.00
N GLY A 127 -10.52 1.51 -3.84
CA GLY A 127 -11.27 2.73 -4.14
C GLY A 127 -11.77 2.83 -5.59
N GLY A 128 -11.80 1.72 -6.32
CA GLY A 128 -12.29 1.67 -7.70
C GLY A 128 -11.26 2.18 -8.71
N VAL A 129 -10.05 1.63 -8.67
CA VAL A 129 -8.98 1.96 -9.63
C VAL A 129 -9.44 1.67 -11.06
N LYS A 130 -9.34 2.69 -11.93
CA LYS A 130 -9.74 2.62 -13.35
C LYS A 130 -8.64 3.06 -14.31
N VAL A 131 -7.59 3.68 -13.79
CA VAL A 131 -6.50 4.27 -14.58
C VAL A 131 -5.18 3.65 -14.14
N THR A 132 -4.31 3.31 -15.08
CA THR A 132 -2.97 2.78 -14.83
C THR A 132 -1.89 3.70 -15.39
N PRO A 133 -0.72 3.77 -14.75
CA PRO A 133 -0.44 3.18 -13.45
C PRO A 133 -1.16 3.93 -12.31
N THR A 134 -1.60 3.20 -11.28
CA THR A 134 -2.04 3.77 -10.01
C THR A 134 -1.34 3.03 -8.88
N SER A 135 -0.61 3.75 -8.05
CA SER A 135 0.25 3.20 -7.02
C SER A 135 -0.19 3.63 -5.62
N PHE A 136 -0.12 2.70 -4.70
CA PHE A 136 -0.38 2.91 -3.27
C PHE A 136 0.85 2.48 -2.49
N LEU A 137 1.43 3.39 -1.71
CA LEU A 137 2.46 3.08 -0.72
C LEU A 137 1.77 2.92 0.64
N ILE A 138 1.96 1.77 1.27
CA ILE A 138 1.35 1.44 2.55
C ILE A 138 2.42 1.41 3.63
N SER A 139 2.14 2.12 4.74
CA SER A 139 3.04 2.19 5.90
C SER A 139 3.06 0.87 6.68
N PRO A 140 4.04 0.67 7.59
CA PRO A 140 4.10 -0.48 8.50
C PRO A 140 2.83 -0.67 9.34
N GLU A 141 2.12 0.42 9.64
CA GLU A 141 0.85 0.42 10.39
C GLU A 141 -0.35 -0.01 9.54
N GLY A 142 -0.14 -0.26 8.23
CA GLY A 142 -1.19 -0.64 7.29
C GLY A 142 -2.06 0.53 6.84
N LYS A 143 -1.48 1.74 6.77
CA LYS A 143 -2.16 2.94 6.28
C LYS A 143 -1.62 3.36 4.92
N ILE A 144 -2.45 3.93 4.07
CA ILE A 144 -2.06 4.48 2.76
C ILE A 144 -1.28 5.78 3.00
N ALA A 145 0.04 5.71 2.88
CA ALA A 145 0.94 6.85 3.03
C ALA A 145 1.04 7.69 1.74
N LEU A 146 0.87 7.04 0.58
CA LEU A 146 0.84 7.70 -0.73
C LEU A 146 -0.15 6.98 -1.63
N GLN A 147 -0.96 7.74 -2.35
CA GLN A 147 -1.73 7.28 -3.50
C GLN A 147 -1.40 8.18 -4.69
N LYS A 148 -0.98 7.59 -5.80
CA LYS A 148 -0.59 8.32 -7.00
C LYS A 148 -1.21 7.67 -8.23
N MET A 149 -1.94 8.46 -9.01
CA MET A 149 -2.31 8.13 -10.39
C MET A 149 -1.25 8.68 -11.34
N GLY A 150 -0.87 7.90 -12.33
CA GLY A 150 0.24 8.21 -13.24
C GLY A 150 1.60 7.82 -12.65
N GLU A 151 2.68 8.18 -13.36
CA GLU A 151 4.05 7.82 -13.00
C GLU A 151 4.44 8.34 -11.61
N LEU A 152 5.20 7.52 -10.88
CA LEU A 152 5.71 7.85 -9.55
C LEU A 152 6.89 8.83 -9.63
N ASP A 153 6.98 9.72 -8.65
CA ASP A 153 8.22 10.38 -8.30
C ASP A 153 9.08 9.41 -7.48
N MET A 154 10.06 8.80 -8.12
CA MET A 154 10.89 7.75 -7.53
C MET A 154 11.77 8.26 -6.39
N ASP A 155 12.20 9.53 -6.43
CA ASP A 155 13.01 10.13 -5.36
C ASP A 155 12.14 10.31 -4.11
N GLN A 156 10.92 10.82 -4.27
CA GLN A 156 9.96 10.94 -3.18
C GLN A 156 9.63 9.58 -2.57
N VAL A 157 9.29 8.59 -3.39
CA VAL A 157 8.95 7.24 -2.92
C VAL A 157 10.12 6.59 -2.18
N THR A 158 11.33 6.71 -2.73
CA THR A 158 12.54 6.15 -2.10
C THR A 158 12.81 6.79 -0.75
N GLN A 159 12.65 8.12 -0.63
CA GLN A 159 12.83 8.81 0.65
C GLN A 159 11.78 8.36 1.67
N MET A 160 10.51 8.32 1.30
CA MET A 160 9.43 7.84 2.17
C MET A 160 9.67 6.41 2.67
N LEU A 161 10.14 5.51 1.79
CA LEU A 161 10.46 4.12 2.16
C LEU A 161 11.63 4.03 3.14
N ARG A 162 12.68 4.83 2.94
CA ARG A 162 13.83 4.87 3.88
C ARG A 162 13.43 5.35 5.27
N ASP A 163 12.46 6.26 5.33
CA ASP A 163 11.94 6.78 6.61
C ASP A 163 11.05 5.74 7.34
N MET A 164 10.55 4.72 6.61
CA MET A 164 9.68 3.66 7.13
C MET A 164 10.40 2.34 7.45
N LEU A 165 11.62 2.14 6.94
CA LEU A 165 12.41 0.91 7.08
C LEU A 165 13.45 1.03 8.19
#